data_dbcd0cc2cc3ad4838ea3ed4bd800ce7a
#
_entry.id   dbcd0cc2cc3ad4838ea3ed4bd800ce7a
#
_cell.length_a   1.000
_cell.length_b   1.000
_cell.length_c   1.000
_cell.angle_alpha   90.00
_cell.angle_beta   90.00
_cell.angle_gamma   90.00
#
_symmetry.space_group_name_H-M   'P 1'
#
loop_
_entity.id
_entity.type
_entity.pdbx_description
1 polymer ?
#
loop_
_entity_poly.entity_id
_entity_poly.type
_entity_poly.pdbx_seq_one_letter_code
_entity_poly.pdbx_strand_id
1 'polypeptide(L)'
;MNHYFASDIHLGAGGEAFAEETERRFVAWLDDAAKDAESIFLVGDLFDFWFEYREVVPKGFVRTLGKLAELTDRGVRVVFFTGNHDMWVGDYLARECGVEVYTSPQRFCLNGKHLFIAHGDNMKIDGQPVLKLLNTVFRSRTLRWLFSWLLHPDWAMRFGHWWSGKSRKSHAADTLDV
;
A
#
# COMPACT_ATOMS: atom_id res chain seq x y z
N MET A 1 -21.40 -14.22 3.54
CA MET A 1 -20.22 -13.53 4.04
C MET A 1 -19.54 -12.85 2.86
N ASN A 2 -19.30 -11.56 2.94
CA ASN A 2 -18.76 -10.78 1.83
C ASN A 2 -17.29 -10.45 2.05
N HIS A 3 -16.51 -10.53 0.97
CA HIS A 3 -15.11 -10.19 0.95
C HIS A 3 -14.91 -9.04 -0.04
N TYR A 4 -14.35 -7.93 0.42
CA TYR A 4 -14.15 -6.72 -0.36
C TYR A 4 -12.69 -6.59 -0.77
N PHE A 5 -12.45 -6.04 -1.95
CA PHE A 5 -11.12 -5.87 -2.51
C PHE A 5 -10.97 -4.44 -3.03
N ALA A 6 -9.85 -3.81 -2.71
CA ALA A 6 -9.44 -2.53 -3.26
C ALA A 6 -7.93 -2.54 -3.54
N SER A 7 -7.49 -1.81 -4.56
CA SER A 7 -6.08 -1.61 -4.90
C SER A 7 -5.86 -0.22 -5.47
N ASP A 8 -4.62 0.21 -5.54
CA ASP A 8 -4.20 1.42 -6.26
C ASP A 8 -4.92 2.71 -5.80
N ILE A 9 -5.13 2.86 -4.50
CA ILE A 9 -5.81 4.01 -3.91
C ILE A 9 -4.90 5.24 -3.93
N HIS A 10 -3.59 5.05 -3.77
CA HIS A 10 -2.56 6.09 -3.77
C HIS A 10 -2.87 7.27 -2.85
N LEU A 11 -3.19 7.00 -1.59
CA LEU A 11 -3.43 8.02 -0.58
C LEU A 11 -2.22 8.97 -0.47
N GLY A 12 -2.49 10.27 -0.48
CA GLY A 12 -1.45 11.30 -0.49
C GLY A 12 -0.97 11.71 -1.88
N ALA A 13 -1.48 11.09 -2.95
CA ALA A 13 -1.21 11.51 -4.32
C ALA A 13 -1.84 12.86 -4.66
N GLY A 14 -1.19 13.62 -5.55
CA GLY A 14 -1.72 14.89 -6.05
C GLY A 14 -1.52 16.05 -5.07
N GLY A 15 -2.30 17.10 -5.24
CA GLY A 15 -2.29 18.24 -4.33
C GLY A 15 -3.10 17.97 -3.06
N GLU A 16 -2.91 18.80 -2.03
CA GLU A 16 -3.48 18.60 -0.69
C GLU A 16 -5.01 18.38 -0.71
N ALA A 17 -5.75 19.22 -1.42
CA ALA A 17 -7.21 19.09 -1.52
C ALA A 17 -7.65 17.77 -2.18
N PHE A 18 -6.93 17.32 -3.20
CA PHE A 18 -7.22 16.05 -3.87
C PHE A 18 -6.89 14.86 -2.97
N ALA A 19 -5.76 14.92 -2.25
CA ALA A 19 -5.35 13.88 -1.32
C ALA A 19 -6.37 13.72 -0.16
N GLU A 20 -6.86 14.84 0.40
CA GLU A 20 -7.90 14.81 1.42
C GLU A 20 -9.22 14.23 0.92
N GLU A 21 -9.63 14.61 -0.28
CA GLU A 21 -10.87 14.08 -0.88
C GLU A 21 -10.76 12.58 -1.13
N THR A 22 -9.61 12.12 -1.65
CA THR A 22 -9.34 10.69 -1.89
C THR A 22 -9.39 9.90 -0.58
N GLU A 23 -8.78 10.43 0.50
CA GLU A 23 -8.84 9.79 1.81
C GLU A 23 -10.26 9.69 2.33
N ARG A 24 -11.06 10.78 2.24
CA ARG A 24 -12.47 10.78 2.67
C ARG A 24 -13.31 9.77 1.90
N ARG A 25 -13.13 9.68 0.58
CA ARG A 25 -13.83 8.69 -0.27
C ARG A 25 -13.45 7.27 0.10
N PHE A 26 -12.18 7.02 0.35
CA PHE A 26 -11.72 5.70 0.76
C PHE A 26 -12.29 5.30 2.13
N VAL A 27 -12.29 6.21 3.09
CA VAL A 27 -12.90 5.97 4.41
C VAL A 27 -14.41 5.71 4.29
N ALA A 28 -15.13 6.47 3.46
CA ALA A 28 -16.55 6.22 3.21
C ALA A 28 -16.79 4.84 2.57
N TRP A 29 -15.93 4.41 1.65
CA TRP A 29 -15.99 3.06 1.07
C TRP A 29 -15.73 1.98 2.14
N LEU A 30 -14.78 2.19 3.04
CA LEU A 30 -14.55 1.28 4.18
C LEU A 30 -15.78 1.20 5.10
N ASP A 31 -16.46 2.32 5.36
CA ASP A 31 -17.70 2.36 6.14
C ASP A 31 -18.83 1.56 5.47
N ASP A 32 -18.94 1.66 4.16
CA ASP A 32 -19.95 0.90 3.41
C ASP A 32 -19.62 -0.60 3.39
N ALA A 33 -18.38 -0.97 3.12
CA ALA A 33 -17.93 -2.36 3.15
C ALA A 33 -18.11 -2.99 4.53
N ALA A 34 -17.83 -2.24 5.59
CA ALA A 34 -17.91 -2.71 6.98
C ALA A 34 -19.31 -3.15 7.44
N LYS A 35 -20.36 -2.81 6.70
CA LYS A 35 -21.75 -3.18 7.06
C LYS A 35 -21.97 -4.68 7.03
N ASP A 36 -21.24 -5.41 6.16
CA ASP A 36 -21.43 -6.84 5.95
C ASP A 36 -20.12 -7.59 5.59
N ALA A 37 -18.97 -6.91 5.68
CA ALA A 37 -17.68 -7.51 5.38
C ALA A 37 -17.29 -8.55 6.44
N GLU A 38 -16.90 -9.74 5.98
CA GLU A 38 -16.10 -10.69 6.75
C GLU A 38 -14.62 -10.33 6.68
N SER A 39 -14.17 -9.90 5.50
CA SER A 39 -12.81 -9.41 5.30
C SER A 39 -12.70 -8.35 4.22
N ILE A 40 -11.70 -7.48 4.37
CA ILE A 40 -11.34 -6.44 3.42
C ILE A 40 -9.88 -6.65 3.01
N PHE A 41 -9.65 -6.79 1.70
CA PHE A 41 -8.33 -6.98 1.11
C PHE A 41 -7.89 -5.69 0.41
N LEU A 42 -6.82 -5.09 0.90
CA LEU A 42 -6.15 -3.94 0.29
C LEU A 42 -4.95 -4.48 -0.49
N VAL A 43 -5.06 -4.50 -1.81
CA VAL A 43 -4.15 -5.27 -2.67
C VAL A 43 -3.09 -4.36 -3.30
N GLY A 44 -2.27 -3.74 -2.45
CA GLY A 44 -1.13 -2.91 -2.82
C GLY A 44 -1.46 -1.47 -3.20
N ASP A 45 -0.46 -0.61 -3.11
CA ASP A 45 -0.51 0.80 -3.45
C ASP A 45 -1.64 1.56 -2.74
N LEU A 46 -1.83 1.23 -1.45
CA LEU A 46 -2.73 1.98 -0.57
C LEU A 46 -2.25 3.41 -0.40
N PHE A 47 -0.94 3.58 -0.19
CA PHE A 47 -0.29 4.88 -0.07
C PHE A 47 0.49 5.22 -1.34
N ASP A 48 0.49 6.50 -1.71
CA ASP A 48 1.30 6.99 -2.82
C ASP A 48 2.81 6.84 -2.57
N PHE A 49 3.19 6.95 -1.31
CA PHE A 49 4.52 6.60 -0.81
C PHE A 49 4.44 6.34 0.70
N TRP A 50 5.01 5.22 1.14
CA TRP A 50 5.14 4.87 2.55
C TRP A 50 6.55 4.38 2.84
N PHE A 51 7.24 5.04 3.77
CA PHE A 51 8.51 4.59 4.31
C PHE A 51 8.46 4.62 5.83
N GLU A 52 8.63 3.48 6.44
CA GLU A 52 8.61 3.32 7.89
C GLU A 52 10.03 3.33 8.43
N TYR A 53 10.33 4.34 9.20
CA TYR A 53 11.54 4.44 10.01
C TYR A 53 11.34 3.67 11.32
N ARG A 54 12.39 3.59 12.12
CA ARG A 54 12.33 2.90 13.41
C ARG A 54 11.36 3.55 14.39
N GLU A 55 11.32 4.87 14.45
CA GLU A 55 10.53 5.65 15.42
C GLU A 55 9.58 6.65 14.73
N VAL A 56 9.55 6.69 13.40
CA VAL A 56 8.73 7.65 12.65
C VAL A 56 8.05 6.99 11.46
N VAL A 57 6.81 7.37 11.25
CA VAL A 57 6.02 7.02 10.07
C VAL A 57 5.61 8.28 9.33
N PRO A 58 5.20 8.19 8.06
CA PRO A 58 4.65 9.34 7.34
C PRO A 58 3.48 9.97 8.11
N LYS A 59 3.50 11.29 8.22
CA LYS A 59 2.38 12.03 8.83
C LYS A 59 1.20 12.11 7.85
N GLY A 60 0.01 12.22 8.41
CA GLY A 60 -1.25 12.21 7.67
C GLY A 60 -1.97 10.87 7.82
N PHE A 61 -2.94 10.65 6.95
CA PHE A 61 -3.73 9.40 6.89
C PHE A 61 -4.45 9.02 8.18
N VAL A 62 -4.66 9.98 9.08
CA VAL A 62 -5.24 9.73 10.42
C VAL A 62 -6.64 9.14 10.32
N ARG A 63 -7.44 9.57 9.34
CA ARG A 63 -8.79 9.01 9.11
C ARG A 63 -8.73 7.56 8.65
N THR A 64 -7.85 7.27 7.70
CA THR A 64 -7.65 5.91 7.18
C THR A 64 -7.12 4.99 8.26
N LEU A 65 -6.05 5.38 8.95
CA LEU A 65 -5.44 4.58 10.02
C LEU A 65 -6.43 4.32 11.15
N GLY A 66 -7.16 5.37 11.59
CA GLY A 66 -8.19 5.23 12.61
C GLY A 66 -9.35 4.33 12.17
N LYS A 67 -9.76 4.39 10.89
CA LYS A 67 -10.79 3.50 10.34
C LYS A 67 -10.31 2.04 10.26
N LEU A 68 -9.09 1.80 9.85
CA LEU A 68 -8.52 0.44 9.82
C LEU A 68 -8.48 -0.17 11.22
N ALA A 69 -8.02 0.60 12.23
CA ALA A 69 -8.02 0.18 13.62
C ALA A 69 -9.44 -0.11 14.14
N GLU A 70 -10.41 0.80 13.89
CA GLU A 70 -11.81 0.57 14.26
C GLU A 70 -12.37 -0.72 13.66
N LEU A 71 -12.10 -1.00 12.39
CA LEU A 71 -12.58 -2.20 11.71
C LEU A 71 -12.02 -3.47 12.33
N THR A 72 -10.73 -3.51 12.60
CA THR A 72 -10.08 -4.67 13.21
C THR A 72 -10.53 -4.87 14.66
N ASP A 73 -10.71 -3.79 15.44
CA ASP A 73 -11.28 -3.83 16.78
C ASP A 73 -12.72 -4.40 16.81
N ARG A 74 -13.48 -4.16 15.73
CA ARG A 74 -14.83 -4.72 15.54
C ARG A 74 -14.83 -6.17 15.04
N GLY A 75 -13.65 -6.75 14.80
CA GLY A 75 -13.47 -8.12 14.32
C GLY A 75 -13.55 -8.29 12.80
N VAL A 76 -13.58 -7.21 12.02
CA VAL A 76 -13.46 -7.29 10.55
C VAL A 76 -11.99 -7.60 10.21
N ARG A 77 -11.77 -8.68 9.50
CA ARG A 77 -10.43 -9.06 9.06
C ARG A 77 -9.95 -8.11 7.96
N VAL A 78 -8.92 -7.32 8.23
CA VAL A 78 -8.29 -6.44 7.23
C VAL A 78 -6.94 -7.00 6.83
N VAL A 79 -6.76 -7.25 5.54
CA VAL A 79 -5.55 -7.82 4.93
C VAL A 79 -4.95 -6.81 3.96
N PHE A 80 -3.68 -6.49 4.14
CA PHE A 80 -2.95 -5.57 3.29
C PHE A 80 -1.78 -6.27 2.59
N PHE A 81 -1.72 -6.16 1.28
CA PHE A 81 -0.57 -6.53 0.47
C PHE A 81 0.22 -5.29 0.12
N THR A 82 1.54 -5.33 0.25
CA THR A 82 2.37 -4.22 -0.21
C THR A 82 2.45 -4.19 -1.72
N GLY A 83 2.32 -3.00 -2.30
CA GLY A 83 2.64 -2.72 -3.71
C GLY A 83 4.05 -2.19 -3.89
N ASN A 84 4.30 -1.53 -5.00
CA ASN A 84 5.59 -0.90 -5.28
C ASN A 84 5.74 0.51 -4.67
N HIS A 85 4.66 1.19 -4.36
CA HIS A 85 4.65 2.51 -3.72
C HIS A 85 4.76 2.44 -2.19
N ASP A 86 4.29 1.36 -1.60
CA ASP A 86 4.27 1.14 -0.15
C ASP A 86 5.02 -0.13 0.29
N MET A 87 5.99 -0.57 -0.51
CA MET A 87 6.80 -1.75 -0.23
C MET A 87 7.63 -1.67 1.06
N TRP A 88 7.80 -0.48 1.62
CA TRP A 88 8.57 -0.23 2.83
C TRP A 88 7.70 -0.07 4.08
N VAL A 89 6.48 -0.57 4.03
CA VAL A 89 5.67 -0.83 5.21
C VAL A 89 6.38 -1.86 6.09
N GLY A 90 6.52 -1.54 7.36
CA GLY A 90 7.08 -2.41 8.38
C GLY A 90 6.00 -3.11 9.19
N ASP A 91 6.04 -2.94 10.51
CA ASP A 91 5.07 -3.55 11.44
C ASP A 91 4.04 -2.57 12.01
N TYR A 92 4.13 -1.29 11.67
CA TYR A 92 3.26 -0.24 12.21
C TYR A 92 1.78 -0.53 11.96
N LEU A 93 1.38 -0.84 10.73
CA LEU A 93 -0.02 -1.13 10.42
C LEU A 93 -0.53 -2.39 11.14
N ALA A 94 0.33 -3.38 11.30
CA ALA A 94 -0.03 -4.59 12.03
C ALA A 94 -0.19 -4.33 13.54
N ARG A 95 0.72 -3.55 14.14
CA ARG A 95 0.72 -3.28 15.59
C ARG A 95 -0.32 -2.25 16.01
N GLU A 96 -0.45 -1.17 15.24
CA GLU A 96 -1.30 -0.04 15.62
C GLU A 96 -2.73 -0.14 15.06
N CYS A 97 -2.89 -0.83 13.93
CA CYS A 97 -4.19 -0.95 13.27
C CYS A 97 -4.72 -2.40 13.19
N GLY A 98 -4.00 -3.40 13.72
CA GLY A 98 -4.43 -4.79 13.69
C GLY A 98 -4.51 -5.43 12.29
N VAL A 99 -3.90 -4.82 11.28
CA VAL A 99 -3.96 -5.24 9.87
C VAL A 99 -2.99 -6.39 9.62
N GLU A 100 -3.43 -7.43 8.92
CA GLU A 100 -2.55 -8.49 8.44
C GLU A 100 -1.75 -8.02 7.23
N VAL A 101 -0.42 -7.90 7.35
CA VAL A 101 0.44 -7.38 6.28
C VAL A 101 1.18 -8.50 5.56
N TYR A 102 1.07 -8.55 4.23
CA TYR A 102 1.78 -9.48 3.36
C TYR A 102 2.65 -8.76 2.34
N THR A 103 3.91 -9.14 2.27
CA THR A 103 4.90 -8.61 1.32
C THR A 103 5.12 -9.52 0.10
N SER A 104 4.38 -10.61 0.02
CA SER A 104 4.46 -11.61 -1.04
C SER A 104 3.07 -12.16 -1.37
N PRO A 105 2.88 -12.71 -2.58
CA PRO A 105 1.62 -13.35 -2.98
C PRO A 105 1.18 -14.42 -2.00
N GLN A 106 -0.12 -14.52 -1.75
CA GLN A 106 -0.71 -15.50 -0.84
C GLN A 106 -1.90 -16.22 -1.47
N ARG A 107 -2.21 -17.40 -0.93
CA ARG A 107 -3.40 -18.17 -1.29
C ARG A 107 -4.40 -18.13 -0.15
N PHE A 108 -5.64 -17.81 -0.48
CA PHE A 108 -6.76 -17.80 0.45
C PHE A 108 -7.85 -18.73 -0.02
N CYS A 109 -8.59 -19.32 0.92
CA CYS A 109 -9.82 -20.01 0.65
C CYS A 109 -10.97 -19.14 1.18
N LEU A 110 -11.72 -18.52 0.29
CA LEU A 110 -12.83 -17.62 0.62
C LEU A 110 -14.12 -18.21 0.04
N ASN A 111 -15.13 -18.44 0.87
CA ASN A 111 -16.40 -19.03 0.45
C ASN A 111 -16.22 -20.34 -0.35
N GLY A 112 -15.25 -21.18 0.04
CA GLY A 112 -14.93 -22.45 -0.64
C GLY A 112 -14.17 -22.30 -1.97
N LYS A 113 -13.79 -21.08 -2.36
CA LYS A 113 -12.99 -20.80 -3.56
C LYS A 113 -11.55 -20.50 -3.20
N HIS A 114 -10.61 -21.11 -3.92
CA HIS A 114 -9.18 -20.83 -3.79
C HIS A 114 -8.79 -19.63 -4.63
N LEU A 115 -8.33 -18.57 -3.99
CA LEU A 115 -7.88 -17.34 -4.61
C LEU A 115 -6.37 -17.19 -4.42
N PHE A 116 -5.67 -16.76 -5.48
CA PHE A 116 -4.30 -16.31 -5.43
C PHE A 116 -4.31 -14.78 -5.51
N ILE A 117 -3.85 -14.12 -4.43
CA ILE A 117 -3.92 -12.67 -4.30
C ILE A 117 -2.51 -12.10 -4.29
N ALA A 118 -2.26 -11.14 -5.17
CA ALA A 118 -1.01 -10.41 -5.31
C ALA A 118 -1.28 -9.05 -5.94
N HIS A 119 -0.46 -8.04 -5.61
CA HIS A 119 -0.55 -6.73 -6.27
C HIS A 119 -0.17 -6.78 -7.75
N GLY A 120 0.77 -7.66 -8.13
CA GLY A 120 1.10 -7.90 -9.55
C GLY A 120 2.28 -7.11 -10.09
N ASP A 121 2.87 -6.19 -9.34
CA ASP A 121 4.05 -5.40 -9.70
C ASP A 121 5.26 -6.27 -10.10
N ASN A 122 5.34 -7.49 -9.58
CA ASN A 122 6.42 -8.45 -9.82
C ASN A 122 6.09 -9.52 -10.86
N MET A 123 4.87 -9.55 -11.42
CA MET A 123 4.44 -10.65 -12.29
C MET A 123 4.89 -10.51 -13.75
N LYS A 124 5.36 -9.32 -14.19
CA LYS A 124 5.78 -9.04 -15.57
C LYS A 124 7.25 -8.61 -15.72
N ILE A 125 8.11 -8.92 -14.75
CA ILE A 125 9.53 -8.49 -14.75
C ILE A 125 10.44 -9.41 -15.57
N ASP A 126 9.91 -10.51 -16.11
CA ASP A 126 10.68 -11.38 -16.97
C ASP A 126 11.02 -10.66 -18.29
N GLY A 127 12.32 -10.36 -18.47
CA GLY A 127 12.86 -9.63 -19.62
C GLY A 127 13.35 -8.21 -19.33
N GLN A 128 13.18 -7.68 -18.11
CA GLN A 128 13.66 -6.34 -17.73
C GLN A 128 14.68 -6.40 -16.58
N PRO A 129 15.96 -6.72 -16.86
CA PRO A 129 16.96 -6.98 -15.82
C PRO A 129 17.21 -5.78 -14.91
N VAL A 130 17.08 -4.56 -15.41
CA VAL A 130 17.25 -3.31 -14.63
C VAL A 130 16.14 -3.15 -13.60
N LEU A 131 14.88 -3.39 -13.97
CA LEU A 131 13.76 -3.33 -13.02
C LEU A 131 13.83 -4.44 -11.99
N LYS A 132 14.26 -5.64 -12.39
CA LYS A 132 14.49 -6.75 -11.47
C LYS A 132 15.58 -6.42 -10.44
N LEU A 133 16.67 -5.80 -10.88
CA LEU A 133 17.75 -5.33 -10.02
C LEU A 133 17.25 -4.24 -9.06
N LEU A 134 16.55 -3.23 -9.56
CA LEU A 134 15.98 -2.15 -8.74
C LEU A 134 15.02 -2.69 -7.69
N ASN A 135 14.10 -3.58 -8.06
CA ASN A 135 13.20 -4.21 -7.10
C ASN A 135 13.94 -5.03 -6.03
N THR A 136 14.98 -5.76 -6.44
CA THR A 136 15.82 -6.52 -5.49
C THR A 136 16.54 -5.57 -4.53
N VAL A 137 17.07 -4.46 -5.04
CA VAL A 137 17.75 -3.42 -4.25
C VAL A 137 16.77 -2.78 -3.26
N PHE A 138 15.59 -2.36 -3.74
CA PHE A 138 14.60 -1.69 -2.90
C PHE A 138 13.94 -2.63 -1.86
N ARG A 139 13.88 -3.93 -2.12
CA ARG A 139 13.39 -4.94 -1.17
C ARG A 139 14.46 -5.44 -0.21
N SER A 140 15.73 -5.04 -0.38
CA SER A 140 16.83 -5.44 0.49
C SER A 140 16.70 -4.81 1.88
N ARG A 141 16.65 -5.65 2.93
CA ARG A 141 16.61 -5.22 4.33
C ARG A 141 17.81 -4.36 4.72
N THR A 142 18.98 -4.70 4.20
CA THR A 142 20.24 -3.99 4.48
C THR A 142 20.24 -2.60 3.87
N LEU A 143 19.76 -2.47 2.62
CA LEU A 143 19.66 -1.18 1.95
C LEU A 143 18.57 -0.29 2.57
N ARG A 144 17.45 -0.87 2.97
CA ARG A 144 16.42 -0.17 3.75
C ARG A 144 17.01 0.38 5.06
N TRP A 145 17.77 -0.44 5.80
CA TRP A 145 18.44 -0.01 7.03
C TRP A 145 19.41 1.13 6.76
N LEU A 146 20.27 1.00 5.73
CA LEU A 146 21.25 2.02 5.35
C LEU A 146 20.55 3.32 4.93
N PHE A 147 19.48 3.22 4.14
CA PHE A 147 18.66 4.37 3.73
C PHE A 147 18.03 5.07 4.94
N SER A 148 17.47 4.31 5.88
CA SER A 148 16.87 4.86 7.09
C SER A 148 17.88 5.53 8.03
N TRP A 149 19.14 5.14 7.96
CA TRP A 149 20.22 5.71 8.77
C TRP A 149 20.84 6.95 8.13
N LEU A 150 20.93 6.98 6.78
CA LEU A 150 21.62 8.06 6.04
C LEU A 150 20.67 9.19 5.64
N LEU A 151 19.40 8.93 5.39
CA LEU A 151 18.45 9.91 4.86
C LEU A 151 17.49 10.42 5.94
N HIS A 152 17.49 11.74 6.10
CA HIS A 152 16.50 12.39 6.96
C HIS A 152 15.07 12.10 6.44
N PRO A 153 14.07 11.82 7.31
CA PRO A 153 12.71 11.49 6.91
C PRO A 153 12.09 12.46 5.90
N ASP A 154 12.27 13.76 6.07
CA ASP A 154 11.72 14.76 5.15
C ASP A 154 12.29 14.65 3.73
N TRP A 155 13.57 14.29 3.61
CA TRP A 155 14.20 14.10 2.29
C TRP A 155 13.71 12.82 1.61
N ALA A 156 13.56 11.76 2.40
CA ALA A 156 13.02 10.50 1.90
C ALA A 156 11.58 10.67 1.41
N MET A 157 10.73 11.38 2.15
CA MET A 157 9.35 11.67 1.77
C MET A 157 9.28 12.52 0.49
N ARG A 158 10.09 13.58 0.39
CA ARG A 158 10.15 14.42 -0.83
C ARG A 158 10.60 13.62 -2.04
N PHE A 159 11.62 12.78 -1.90
CA PHE A 159 12.10 11.90 -2.95
C PHE A 159 11.02 10.88 -3.36
N GLY A 160 10.36 10.25 -2.39
CA GLY A 160 9.30 9.28 -2.63
C GLY A 160 8.12 9.87 -3.41
N HIS A 161 7.62 11.03 -3.01
CA HIS A 161 6.55 11.72 -3.74
C HIS A 161 6.96 12.14 -5.16
N TRP A 162 8.20 12.59 -5.35
CA TRP A 162 8.72 12.90 -6.69
C TRP A 162 8.79 11.64 -7.57
N TRP A 163 9.31 10.54 -7.02
CA TRP A 163 9.42 9.26 -7.72
C TRP A 163 8.04 8.70 -8.10
N SER A 164 7.13 8.66 -7.15
CA SER A 164 5.75 8.22 -7.34
C SER A 164 5.05 9.02 -8.44
N GLY A 165 5.15 10.35 -8.41
CA GLY A 165 4.59 11.21 -9.44
C GLY A 165 5.13 10.93 -10.85
N LYS A 166 6.39 10.52 -10.98
CA LYS A 166 7.00 10.13 -12.26
C LYS A 166 6.49 8.77 -12.74
N SER A 167 6.37 7.80 -11.84
CA SER A 167 5.89 6.44 -12.15
C SER A 167 4.46 6.48 -12.71
N ARG A 168 3.54 7.23 -12.07
CA ARG A 168 2.15 7.36 -12.55
C ARG A 168 2.05 7.97 -13.94
N LYS A 169 2.89 8.95 -14.28
CA LYS A 169 2.90 9.58 -15.61
C LYS A 169 3.33 8.60 -16.70
N SER A 170 4.27 7.68 -16.43
CA SER A 170 4.67 6.66 -17.41
C SER A 170 3.56 5.65 -17.67
N HIS A 171 2.85 5.20 -16.63
CA HIS A 171 1.73 4.27 -16.80
C HIS A 171 0.52 4.89 -17.51
N ALA A 172 0.24 6.17 -17.28
CA ALA A 172 -0.82 6.88 -17.99
C ALA A 172 -0.52 7.07 -19.48
N ALA A 173 0.76 7.17 -19.88
CA ALA A 173 1.16 7.25 -21.28
C ALA A 173 0.99 5.89 -22.01
N ASP A 174 1.35 4.78 -21.35
CA ASP A 174 1.23 3.43 -21.91
C ASP A 174 -0.23 2.96 -22.13
N THR A 175 -1.19 3.54 -21.40
CA THR A 175 -2.62 3.23 -21.56
C THR A 175 -3.31 4.01 -22.69
N LEU A 176 -2.67 5.02 -23.26
CA LEU A 176 -3.22 5.81 -24.37
C LEU A 176 -2.82 5.27 -25.76
N ASP A 177 -1.91 4.29 -25.82
CA ASP A 177 -1.40 3.71 -27.07
C ASP A 177 -1.99 2.31 -27.39
N VAL A 178 -3.19 1.98 -26.85
CA VAL A 178 -3.91 0.74 -27.12
C VAL A 178 -5.28 1.00 -27.76
#